data_568083fe49850d04a00524dab57419e0
#
_entry.id   568083fe49850d04a00524dab57419e0
#
_cell.length_a   1.000
_cell.length_b   1.000
_cell.length_c   1.000
_cell.angle_alpha   90.00
_cell.angle_beta   90.00
_cell.angle_gamma   90.00
#
_symmetry.space_group_name_H-M   'P 1'
#
loop_
_entity.id
_entity.type
_entity.pdbx_description
1 polymer ?
#
loop_
_entity_poly.entity_id
_entity_poly.type
_entity_poly.pdbx_seq_one_letter_code
_entity_poly.pdbx_strand_id
1 'polypeptide(L)'
;STMAKKVAAYTEANPDTKIIRLGIGDVTQPIAPAIIEKLHGAVDEMGHAETFHGYAPDLGYAFLRDTIAKNDYQDRGCDISSDEIFVSDGAKCDCSNIQEIFSLDNKIAVCDPVYPVYVDSNVMAGRAGDYDAATERFTNVIYMPCTAENNFTPELPKETPDLIYLCFPNNPTGAMVSKAELQKWVDYANKVGAIILYDAAYEAYISEKDIPHSIYECEGARTCAIEMRSFSKNAGFTGMRLGFTVIPKDIKS
;
A
#
# COMPACT_ATOMS: atom_id res chain seq x y z
N SER A 1 15.11 -11.00 9.60
CA SER A 1 14.35 -10.78 10.85
C SER A 1 14.77 -11.79 11.91
N THR A 2 14.61 -11.45 13.17
CA THR A 2 14.92 -12.32 14.31
C THR A 2 14.08 -13.61 14.25
N MET A 3 12.82 -13.52 13.79
CA MET A 3 11.95 -14.68 13.63
C MET A 3 12.47 -15.67 12.58
N ALA A 4 12.94 -15.19 11.44
CA ALA A 4 13.51 -16.06 10.40
C ALA A 4 14.73 -16.86 10.92
N LYS A 5 15.60 -16.22 11.71
CA LYS A 5 16.74 -16.90 12.35
C LYS A 5 16.29 -17.97 13.36
N LYS A 6 15.28 -17.68 14.17
CA LYS A 6 14.69 -18.65 15.12
C LYS A 6 14.07 -19.85 14.40
N VAL A 7 13.32 -19.60 13.32
CA VAL A 7 12.73 -20.68 12.50
C VAL A 7 13.83 -21.54 11.86
N ALA A 8 14.89 -20.93 11.30
CA ALA A 8 16.00 -21.68 10.72
C ALA A 8 16.70 -22.58 11.75
N ALA A 9 17.04 -22.03 12.92
CA ALA A 9 17.66 -22.79 14.00
C ALA A 9 16.76 -23.93 14.52
N TYR A 10 15.44 -23.69 14.64
CA TYR A 10 14.51 -24.73 15.03
C TYR A 10 14.40 -25.86 13.99
N THR A 11 14.35 -25.49 12.69
CA THR A 11 14.33 -26.48 11.60
C THR A 11 15.57 -27.36 11.60
N GLU A 12 16.73 -26.75 11.81
CA GLU A 12 18.02 -27.48 11.89
C GLU A 12 18.06 -28.45 13.07
N ALA A 13 17.56 -28.00 14.23
CA ALA A 13 17.51 -28.84 15.44
C ALA A 13 16.44 -29.94 15.40
N ASN A 14 15.42 -29.79 14.53
CA ASN A 14 14.27 -30.71 14.45
C ASN A 14 13.94 -31.05 12.97
N PRO A 15 14.82 -31.80 12.27
CA PRO A 15 14.70 -32.02 10.83
C PRO A 15 13.42 -32.78 10.41
N ASP A 16 12.87 -33.62 11.29
CA ASP A 16 11.67 -34.41 11.03
C ASP A 16 10.37 -33.66 11.34
N THR A 17 10.47 -32.41 11.86
CA THR A 17 9.29 -31.63 12.24
C THR A 17 8.80 -30.76 11.09
N LYS A 18 7.55 -30.98 10.67
CA LYS A 18 6.90 -30.11 9.69
C LYS A 18 6.45 -28.79 10.33
N ILE A 19 7.11 -27.69 9.97
CA ILE A 19 6.73 -26.34 10.44
C ILE A 19 5.59 -25.81 9.58
N ILE A 20 4.48 -25.39 10.19
CA ILE A 20 3.41 -24.64 9.55
C ILE A 20 3.72 -23.16 9.70
N ARG A 21 3.96 -22.48 8.59
CA ARG A 21 4.31 -21.05 8.55
C ARG A 21 3.06 -20.20 8.31
N LEU A 22 2.65 -19.42 9.30
CA LEU A 22 1.48 -18.55 9.25
C LEU A 22 1.84 -17.05 9.31
N GLY A 23 3.14 -16.72 9.31
CA GLY A 23 3.63 -15.36 9.55
C GLY A 23 3.81 -14.49 8.30
N ILE A 24 3.70 -15.05 7.09
CA ILE A 24 3.85 -14.31 5.84
C ILE A 24 2.69 -14.71 4.93
N GLY A 25 1.86 -13.71 4.57
CA GLY A 25 0.85 -13.87 3.51
C GLY A 25 1.52 -13.75 2.15
N ASP A 26 1.73 -14.86 1.48
CA ASP A 26 2.21 -14.88 0.09
C ASP A 26 1.17 -15.55 -0.82
N VAL A 27 1.25 -15.26 -2.13
CA VAL A 27 0.45 -15.97 -3.13
C VAL A 27 0.94 -17.41 -3.22
N THR A 28 0.00 -18.36 -3.23
CA THR A 28 0.28 -19.80 -3.24
C THR A 28 0.03 -20.44 -4.60
N GLN A 29 -0.62 -19.72 -5.51
CA GLN A 29 -0.92 -20.18 -6.85
C GLN A 29 0.11 -19.65 -7.85
N PRO A 30 0.44 -20.43 -8.89
CA PRO A 30 1.29 -19.95 -9.97
C PRO A 30 0.62 -18.79 -10.72
N ILE A 31 1.44 -17.99 -11.40
CA ILE A 31 0.96 -16.92 -12.28
C ILE A 31 0.05 -17.51 -13.36
N ALA A 32 -1.05 -16.81 -13.66
CA ALA A 32 -2.03 -17.26 -14.64
C ALA A 32 -1.41 -17.47 -16.04
N PRO A 33 -1.80 -18.52 -16.78
CA PRO A 33 -1.22 -18.84 -18.10
C PRO A 33 -1.25 -17.66 -19.09
N ALA A 34 -2.32 -16.86 -19.10
CA ALA A 34 -2.43 -15.69 -19.97
C ALA A 34 -1.37 -14.61 -19.66
N ILE A 35 -1.00 -14.46 -18.40
CA ILE A 35 0.07 -13.53 -17.99
C ILE A 35 1.43 -14.09 -18.42
N ILE A 36 1.66 -15.39 -18.25
CA ILE A 36 2.91 -16.06 -18.69
C ILE A 36 3.10 -15.90 -20.21
N GLU A 37 2.05 -16.08 -21.00
CA GLU A 37 2.08 -15.86 -22.45
C GLU A 37 2.53 -14.43 -22.79
N LYS A 38 1.98 -13.42 -22.11
CA LYS A 38 2.35 -12.02 -22.32
C LYS A 38 3.79 -11.70 -21.87
N LEU A 39 4.26 -12.34 -20.80
CA LEU A 39 5.66 -12.21 -20.36
C LEU A 39 6.63 -12.80 -21.40
N HIS A 40 6.31 -13.95 -22.01
CA HIS A 40 7.11 -14.48 -23.13
C HIS A 40 7.14 -13.51 -24.30
N GLY A 41 5.99 -12.95 -24.70
CA GLY A 41 5.93 -11.94 -25.76
C GLY A 41 6.77 -10.71 -25.46
N ALA A 42 6.72 -10.21 -24.22
CA ALA A 42 7.53 -9.06 -23.81
C ALA A 42 9.04 -9.35 -23.83
N VAL A 43 9.45 -10.58 -23.53
CA VAL A 43 10.87 -11.00 -23.66
C VAL A 43 11.27 -11.06 -25.13
N ASP A 44 10.42 -11.58 -26.02
CA ASP A 44 10.67 -11.63 -27.46
C ASP A 44 10.81 -10.21 -28.06
N GLU A 45 9.96 -9.27 -27.65
CA GLU A 45 10.05 -7.85 -28.04
C GLU A 45 11.42 -7.25 -27.72
N MET A 46 12.02 -7.61 -26.58
CA MET A 46 13.34 -7.12 -26.17
C MET A 46 14.48 -7.63 -27.07
N GLY A 47 14.24 -8.69 -27.85
CA GLY A 47 15.20 -9.27 -28.79
C GLY A 47 15.28 -8.56 -30.15
N HIS A 48 14.38 -7.62 -30.44
CA HIS A 48 14.28 -6.96 -31.74
C HIS A 48 14.46 -5.44 -31.62
N ALA A 49 15.26 -4.83 -32.51
CA ALA A 49 15.58 -3.41 -32.47
C ALA A 49 14.34 -2.50 -32.55
N GLU A 50 13.31 -2.94 -33.31
CA GLU A 50 12.09 -2.17 -33.56
C GLU A 50 11.14 -2.16 -32.35
N THR A 51 11.23 -3.16 -31.47
CA THR A 51 10.34 -3.35 -30.32
C THR A 51 11.06 -3.31 -28.99
N PHE A 52 12.38 -3.11 -29.01
CA PHE A 52 13.19 -2.98 -27.80
C PHE A 52 12.72 -1.80 -26.93
N HIS A 53 12.54 -2.06 -25.65
CA HIS A 53 12.19 -1.05 -24.64
C HIS A 53 13.42 -0.74 -23.77
N GLY A 54 13.91 0.52 -23.85
CA GLY A 54 14.96 1.02 -22.96
C GLY A 54 14.39 1.58 -21.65
N TYR A 55 15.00 2.67 -21.14
CA TYR A 55 14.45 3.38 -19.99
C TYR A 55 13.06 3.93 -20.30
N ALA A 56 12.11 3.65 -19.41
CA ALA A 56 10.80 4.31 -19.45
C ALA A 56 10.94 5.81 -19.12
N PRO A 57 9.95 6.65 -19.49
CA PRO A 57 9.77 7.95 -18.86
C PRO A 57 9.64 7.83 -17.33
N ASP A 58 9.96 8.89 -16.59
CA ASP A 58 9.99 8.89 -15.12
C ASP A 58 8.70 8.39 -14.47
N LEU A 59 7.54 8.64 -15.09
CA LEU A 59 6.25 8.16 -14.61
C LEU A 59 5.95 6.69 -15.01
N GLY A 60 6.77 6.09 -15.87
CA GLY A 60 6.50 4.81 -16.53
C GLY A 60 5.89 4.97 -17.93
N TYR A 61 5.77 3.88 -18.66
CA TYR A 61 5.23 3.87 -20.03
C TYR A 61 3.77 4.33 -20.08
N ALA A 62 3.45 5.17 -21.05
CA ALA A 62 2.12 5.75 -21.22
C ALA A 62 1.03 4.67 -21.40
N PHE A 63 1.29 3.64 -22.22
CA PHE A 63 0.31 2.59 -22.45
C PHE A 63 -0.16 1.88 -21.16
N LEU A 64 0.75 1.69 -20.19
CA LEU A 64 0.42 1.09 -18.91
C LEU A 64 -0.37 2.07 -18.04
N ARG A 65 0.09 3.32 -17.95
CA ARG A 65 -0.58 4.36 -17.15
C ARG A 65 -1.98 4.69 -17.68
N ASP A 66 -2.16 4.75 -19.00
CA ASP A 66 -3.46 4.96 -19.65
C ASP A 66 -4.41 3.79 -19.38
N THR A 67 -3.89 2.55 -19.43
CA THR A 67 -4.65 1.34 -19.10
C THR A 67 -5.09 1.33 -17.64
N ILE A 68 -4.19 1.68 -16.71
CA ILE A 68 -4.51 1.79 -15.28
C ILE A 68 -5.55 2.90 -15.06
N ALA A 69 -5.32 4.11 -15.58
CA ALA A 69 -6.24 5.23 -15.41
C ALA A 69 -7.66 4.85 -15.84
N LYS A 70 -7.78 4.21 -17.01
CA LYS A 70 -9.07 3.79 -17.54
C LYS A 70 -9.75 2.72 -16.68
N ASN A 71 -9.08 1.58 -16.47
CA ASN A 71 -9.73 0.39 -15.92
C ASN A 71 -9.85 0.41 -14.38
N ASP A 72 -8.86 0.98 -13.69
CA ASP A 72 -8.85 0.99 -12.23
C ASP A 72 -9.56 2.20 -11.62
N TYR A 73 -9.71 3.30 -12.38
CA TYR A 73 -10.27 4.55 -11.89
C TYR A 73 -11.46 5.07 -12.70
N GLN A 74 -11.28 5.41 -13.98
CA GLN A 74 -12.32 6.07 -14.79
C GLN A 74 -13.54 5.19 -15.01
N ASP A 75 -13.36 3.89 -15.25
CA ASP A 75 -14.46 2.93 -15.37
C ASP A 75 -15.25 2.74 -14.05
N ARG A 76 -14.68 3.22 -12.91
CA ARG A 76 -15.32 3.28 -11.58
C ARG A 76 -15.85 4.68 -11.23
N GLY A 77 -15.75 5.64 -12.15
CA GLY A 77 -16.19 7.01 -11.94
C GLY A 77 -15.20 7.89 -11.16
N CYS A 78 -13.96 7.43 -10.96
CA CYS A 78 -12.90 8.23 -10.35
C CYS A 78 -12.17 9.06 -11.40
N ASP A 79 -12.07 10.36 -11.20
CA ASP A 79 -11.39 11.30 -12.10
C ASP A 79 -9.87 11.29 -11.86
N ILE A 80 -9.20 10.24 -12.33
CA ILE A 80 -7.75 10.08 -12.29
C ILE A 80 -7.22 10.02 -13.72
N SER A 81 -6.26 10.87 -14.03
CA SER A 81 -5.59 10.89 -15.33
C SER A 81 -4.27 10.13 -15.29
N SER A 82 -3.79 9.68 -16.45
CA SER A 82 -2.58 8.85 -16.53
C SER A 82 -1.30 9.58 -16.12
N ASP A 83 -1.29 10.91 -16.12
CA ASP A 83 -0.17 11.73 -15.66
C ASP A 83 -0.17 12.00 -14.14
N GLU A 84 -1.15 11.43 -13.41
CA GLU A 84 -1.18 11.35 -11.94
C GLU A 84 -0.71 9.98 -11.43
N ILE A 85 -0.31 9.07 -12.34
CA ILE A 85 0.09 7.70 -12.03
C ILE A 85 1.60 7.54 -12.21
N PHE A 86 2.26 7.03 -11.17
CA PHE A 86 3.70 6.79 -11.09
C PHE A 86 3.94 5.28 -10.96
N VAL A 87 4.43 4.65 -12.01
CA VAL A 87 4.74 3.21 -12.02
C VAL A 87 6.01 2.93 -11.22
N SER A 88 5.98 1.88 -10.40
CA SER A 88 7.04 1.52 -9.47
C SER A 88 7.31 0.03 -9.42
N ASP A 89 8.29 -0.37 -8.61
CA ASP A 89 8.61 -1.77 -8.31
C ASP A 89 7.82 -2.35 -7.11
N GLY A 90 6.73 -1.69 -6.71
CA GLY A 90 5.75 -2.18 -5.76
C GLY A 90 5.47 -1.26 -4.58
N ALA A 91 4.27 -1.33 -4.04
CA ALA A 91 3.77 -0.47 -2.96
C ALA A 91 4.69 -0.42 -1.72
N LYS A 92 5.44 -1.49 -1.41
CA LYS A 92 6.40 -1.46 -0.30
C LYS A 92 7.52 -0.46 -0.53
N CYS A 93 8.06 -0.40 -1.75
CA CYS A 93 9.08 0.57 -2.12
C CYS A 93 8.50 1.98 -2.13
N ASP A 94 7.27 2.13 -2.64
CA ASP A 94 6.55 3.40 -2.64
C ASP A 94 6.35 3.94 -1.21
N CYS A 95 5.91 3.09 -0.27
CA CYS A 95 5.78 3.44 1.16
C CYS A 95 7.10 3.96 1.77
N SER A 96 8.23 3.46 1.29
CA SER A 96 9.54 3.91 1.78
C SER A 96 10.02 5.16 1.06
N ASN A 97 9.89 5.21 -0.27
CA ASN A 97 10.40 6.30 -1.08
C ASN A 97 9.59 7.59 -0.91
N ILE A 98 8.28 7.49 -0.69
CA ILE A 98 7.39 8.65 -0.46
C ILE A 98 7.81 9.47 0.77
N GLN A 99 8.61 8.91 1.67
CA GLN A 99 9.11 9.60 2.86
C GLN A 99 9.93 10.84 2.53
N GLU A 100 10.60 10.85 1.38
CA GLU A 100 11.49 11.93 0.96
C GLU A 100 10.76 13.25 0.66
N ILE A 101 9.45 13.20 0.38
CA ILE A 101 8.66 14.42 0.09
C ILE A 101 8.03 15.04 1.34
N PHE A 102 8.19 14.41 2.51
CA PHE A 102 7.59 14.89 3.77
C PHE A 102 8.65 15.35 4.77
N SER A 103 8.30 16.37 5.57
CA SER A 103 9.17 16.85 6.66
C SER A 103 9.39 15.77 7.73
N LEU A 104 10.58 15.77 8.34
CA LEU A 104 10.91 14.90 9.46
C LEU A 104 10.09 15.23 10.72
N ASP A 105 9.55 16.45 10.82
CA ASP A 105 8.72 16.88 11.94
C ASP A 105 7.26 16.42 11.82
N ASN A 106 6.86 15.85 10.65
CA ASN A 106 5.50 15.38 10.47
C ASN A 106 5.17 14.23 11.43
N LYS A 107 4.02 14.34 12.10
CA LYS A 107 3.47 13.31 12.98
C LYS A 107 2.66 12.31 12.16
N ILE A 108 2.90 11.03 12.38
CA ILE A 108 2.22 9.96 11.66
C ILE A 108 1.16 9.27 12.51
N ALA A 109 0.04 8.85 11.89
CA ALA A 109 -0.96 7.98 12.49
C ALA A 109 -1.02 6.65 11.72
N VAL A 110 -1.05 5.54 12.46
CA VAL A 110 -1.14 4.18 11.92
C VAL A 110 -2.18 3.36 12.67
N CYS A 111 -2.84 2.42 12.00
CA CYS A 111 -3.64 1.41 12.67
C CYS A 111 -2.76 0.52 13.57
N ASP A 112 -3.33 -0.08 14.61
CA ASP A 112 -2.63 -1.00 15.50
C ASP A 112 -3.54 -2.22 15.80
N PRO A 113 -3.27 -3.41 15.20
CA PRO A 113 -2.09 -3.76 14.39
C PRO A 113 -2.13 -3.23 12.96
N VAL A 114 -0.94 -3.10 12.35
CA VAL A 114 -0.77 -2.62 10.99
C VAL A 114 0.38 -3.34 10.27
N TYR A 115 0.48 -3.18 8.97
CA TYR A 115 1.64 -3.62 8.21
C TYR A 115 2.91 -2.89 8.70
N PRO A 116 3.92 -3.62 9.23
CA PRO A 116 5.05 -3.00 9.94
C PRO A 116 5.83 -1.97 9.14
N VAL A 117 5.79 -2.06 7.80
CA VAL A 117 6.56 -1.18 6.90
C VAL A 117 6.21 0.29 7.10
N TYR A 118 4.97 0.63 7.46
CA TYR A 118 4.59 2.04 7.69
C TYR A 118 5.33 2.64 8.89
N VAL A 119 5.49 1.86 9.96
CA VAL A 119 6.28 2.29 11.12
C VAL A 119 7.77 2.22 10.80
N ASP A 120 8.25 1.08 10.26
CA ASP A 120 9.67 0.85 9.99
C ASP A 120 10.25 1.91 9.04
N SER A 121 9.53 2.30 7.98
CA SER A 121 10.00 3.32 7.04
C SER A 121 10.11 4.71 7.69
N ASN A 122 9.17 5.05 8.58
CA ASN A 122 9.23 6.30 9.33
C ASN A 122 10.33 6.31 10.41
N VAL A 123 10.62 5.15 11.01
CA VAL A 123 11.78 4.98 11.90
C VAL A 123 13.08 5.18 11.14
N MET A 124 13.21 4.56 9.96
CA MET A 124 14.39 4.70 9.09
C MET A 124 14.58 6.14 8.61
N ALA A 125 13.49 6.84 8.32
CA ALA A 125 13.52 8.27 7.96
C ALA A 125 13.83 9.20 9.14
N GLY A 126 13.77 8.71 10.39
CA GLY A 126 14.02 9.52 11.60
C GLY A 126 12.78 10.28 12.11
N ARG A 127 11.57 9.97 11.60
CA ARG A 127 10.31 10.68 11.96
C ARG A 127 9.61 10.11 13.18
N ALA A 128 9.89 8.86 13.55
CA ALA A 128 9.12 8.14 14.57
C ALA A 128 9.39 8.58 16.01
N GLY A 129 10.41 9.40 16.27
CA GLY A 129 10.83 9.75 17.62
C GLY A 129 11.57 8.61 18.34
N ASP A 130 11.64 8.67 19.65
CA ASP A 130 12.31 7.67 20.48
C ASP A 130 11.44 6.43 20.70
N TYR A 131 12.09 5.26 20.84
CA TYR A 131 11.39 4.04 21.22
C TYR A 131 11.23 3.96 22.74
N ASP A 132 9.99 3.91 23.20
CA ASP A 132 9.66 3.67 24.61
C ASP A 132 9.49 2.17 24.88
N ALA A 133 10.43 1.59 25.59
CA ALA A 133 10.44 0.17 25.92
C ALA A 133 9.32 -0.25 26.91
N ALA A 134 8.74 0.70 27.67
CA ALA A 134 7.65 0.40 28.60
C ALA A 134 6.31 0.22 27.90
N THR A 135 6.07 0.95 26.82
CA THR A 135 4.86 0.87 25.99
C THR A 135 5.08 0.08 24.72
N GLU A 136 6.33 -0.28 24.38
CA GLU A 136 6.75 -0.89 23.13
C GLU A 136 6.34 -0.06 21.89
N ARG A 137 6.36 1.28 21.99
CA ARG A 137 5.91 2.23 20.97
C ARG A 137 6.92 3.34 20.72
N PHE A 138 6.83 3.94 19.54
CA PHE A 138 7.57 5.15 19.20
C PHE A 138 6.81 6.40 19.61
N THR A 139 7.51 7.39 20.17
CA THR A 139 6.89 8.56 20.83
C THR A 139 6.23 9.55 19.87
N ASN A 140 6.63 9.57 18.59
CA ASN A 140 6.07 10.46 17.57
C ASN A 140 5.11 9.74 16.61
N VAL A 141 4.60 8.56 17.00
CA VAL A 141 3.63 7.77 16.24
C VAL A 141 2.31 7.71 17.00
N ILE A 142 1.22 8.09 16.34
CA ILE A 142 -0.14 7.95 16.85
C ILE A 142 -0.63 6.54 16.45
N TYR A 143 -0.85 5.68 17.44
CA TYR A 143 -1.37 4.35 17.23
C TYR A 143 -2.89 4.35 17.40
N MET A 144 -3.61 3.95 16.36
CA MET A 144 -5.07 3.88 16.33
C MET A 144 -5.51 2.43 16.56
N PRO A 145 -6.04 2.08 17.74
CA PRO A 145 -6.36 0.67 18.05
C PRO A 145 -7.41 0.09 17.08
N CYS A 146 -7.12 -1.12 16.59
CA CYS A 146 -8.02 -1.92 15.77
C CYS A 146 -8.20 -3.28 16.47
N THR A 147 -9.19 -3.35 17.35
CA THR A 147 -9.46 -4.49 18.24
C THR A 147 -10.80 -5.15 17.92
N ALA A 148 -11.08 -6.29 18.52
CA ALA A 148 -12.37 -6.95 18.34
C ALA A 148 -13.55 -6.09 18.83
N GLU A 149 -13.34 -5.26 19.85
CA GLU A 149 -14.37 -4.39 20.43
C GLU A 149 -14.82 -3.30 19.46
N ASN A 150 -13.95 -2.83 18.56
CA ASN A 150 -14.28 -1.84 17.52
C ASN A 150 -14.36 -2.46 16.11
N ASN A 151 -14.55 -3.78 16.02
CA ASN A 151 -14.60 -4.53 14.76
C ASN A 151 -13.36 -4.28 13.88
N PHE A 152 -12.20 -4.12 14.48
CA PHE A 152 -10.92 -3.80 13.83
C PHE A 152 -10.96 -2.54 12.94
N THR A 153 -11.88 -1.61 13.23
CA THR A 153 -12.02 -0.33 12.52
C THR A 153 -11.45 0.79 13.38
N PRO A 154 -10.44 1.53 12.93
CA PRO A 154 -9.84 2.60 13.73
C PRO A 154 -10.80 3.78 13.88
N GLU A 155 -10.78 4.39 15.06
CA GLU A 155 -11.42 5.68 15.31
C GLU A 155 -10.50 6.83 14.88
N LEU A 156 -11.09 7.99 14.58
CA LEU A 156 -10.34 9.20 14.30
C LEU A 156 -9.44 9.55 15.48
N PRO A 157 -8.15 9.89 15.26
CA PRO A 157 -7.20 10.14 16.34
C PRO A 157 -7.56 11.39 17.11
N LYS A 158 -7.26 11.41 18.43
CA LYS A 158 -7.45 12.57 19.30
C LYS A 158 -6.40 13.64 19.05
N GLU A 159 -5.18 13.22 18.75
CA GLU A 159 -4.09 14.10 18.33
C GLU A 159 -4.16 14.30 16.82
N THR A 160 -3.82 15.49 16.34
CA THR A 160 -3.80 15.79 14.91
C THR A 160 -2.51 15.24 14.28
N PRO A 161 -2.62 14.27 13.35
CA PRO A 161 -1.50 13.82 12.53
C PRO A 161 -1.30 14.72 11.31
N ASP A 162 -0.10 14.69 10.74
CA ASP A 162 0.20 15.23 9.41
C ASP A 162 0.02 14.17 8.32
N LEU A 163 0.37 12.91 8.65
CA LEU A 163 0.26 11.77 7.74
C LEU A 163 -0.58 10.67 8.38
N ILE A 164 -1.52 10.10 7.62
CA ILE A 164 -2.40 9.03 8.08
C ILE A 164 -2.20 7.83 7.15
N TYR A 165 -1.68 6.72 7.69
CA TYR A 165 -1.61 5.46 6.94
C TYR A 165 -2.89 4.67 7.13
N LEU A 166 -3.59 4.40 6.03
CA LEU A 166 -4.75 3.52 5.99
C LEU A 166 -4.52 2.39 4.98
N CYS A 167 -4.93 1.19 5.34
CA CYS A 167 -4.89 0.02 4.47
C CYS A 167 -6.22 -0.72 4.58
N PHE A 168 -7.00 -0.77 3.50
CA PHE A 168 -8.26 -1.50 3.46
C PHE A 168 -8.43 -2.21 2.11
N PRO A 169 -8.59 -3.54 2.10
CA PRO A 169 -8.55 -4.46 3.25
C PRO A 169 -7.23 -4.39 4.02
N ASN A 170 -7.32 -4.39 5.37
CA ASN A 170 -6.16 -4.16 6.23
C ASN A 170 -5.23 -5.39 6.33
N ASN A 171 -3.95 -5.15 6.33
CA ASN A 171 -2.94 -6.11 6.74
C ASN A 171 -2.47 -5.77 8.18
N PRO A 172 -2.71 -6.62 9.22
CA PRO A 172 -2.97 -8.06 9.12
C PRO A 172 -4.42 -8.51 9.36
N THR A 173 -5.36 -7.62 9.70
CA THR A 173 -6.68 -7.99 10.23
C THR A 173 -7.68 -8.46 9.16
N GLY A 174 -7.48 -8.09 7.89
CA GLY A 174 -8.45 -8.29 6.82
C GLY A 174 -9.68 -7.39 6.90
N ALA A 175 -9.73 -6.48 7.88
CA ALA A 175 -10.87 -5.57 8.05
C ALA A 175 -11.01 -4.64 6.84
N MET A 176 -12.26 -4.36 6.49
CA MET A 176 -12.66 -3.41 5.46
C MET A 176 -13.57 -2.35 6.08
N VAL A 177 -13.68 -1.22 5.42
CA VAL A 177 -14.57 -0.14 5.83
C VAL A 177 -15.53 0.21 4.72
N SER A 178 -16.75 0.61 5.09
CA SER A 178 -17.73 1.11 4.12
C SER A 178 -17.27 2.43 3.50
N LYS A 179 -17.87 2.78 2.35
CA LYS A 179 -17.62 4.10 1.75
C LYS A 179 -17.91 5.24 2.71
N ALA A 180 -18.96 5.11 3.53
CA ALA A 180 -19.31 6.14 4.52
C ALA A 180 -18.25 6.29 5.62
N GLU A 181 -17.65 5.19 6.07
CA GLU A 181 -16.53 5.25 7.02
C GLU A 181 -15.26 5.83 6.39
N LEU A 182 -14.93 5.43 5.16
CA LEU A 182 -13.78 5.98 4.44
C LEU A 182 -13.95 7.48 4.17
N GLN A 183 -15.17 7.93 3.86
CA GLN A 183 -15.50 9.35 3.68
C GLN A 183 -15.20 10.18 4.94
N LYS A 184 -15.47 9.65 6.14
CA LYS A 184 -15.11 10.34 7.40
C LYS A 184 -13.61 10.62 7.52
N TRP A 185 -12.77 9.69 7.03
CA TRP A 185 -11.32 9.88 7.00
C TRP A 185 -10.89 10.97 6.02
N VAL A 186 -11.50 11.00 4.83
CA VAL A 186 -11.25 12.03 3.83
C VAL A 186 -11.68 13.41 4.36
N ASP A 187 -12.87 13.50 4.96
CA ASP A 187 -13.40 14.74 5.55
C ASP A 187 -12.49 15.22 6.70
N TYR A 188 -12.05 14.29 7.55
CA TYR A 188 -11.13 14.60 8.64
C TYR A 188 -9.79 15.11 8.13
N ALA A 189 -9.16 14.41 7.18
CA ALA A 189 -7.87 14.80 6.62
C ALA A 189 -7.93 16.19 5.99
N ASN A 190 -8.96 16.47 5.18
CA ASN A 190 -9.18 17.80 4.60
C ASN A 190 -9.38 18.87 5.69
N LYS A 191 -10.10 18.55 6.75
CA LYS A 191 -10.36 19.49 7.85
C LYS A 191 -9.10 19.88 8.62
N VAL A 192 -8.20 18.93 8.85
CA VAL A 192 -6.98 19.15 9.66
C VAL A 192 -5.75 19.45 8.82
N GLY A 193 -5.83 19.31 7.49
CA GLY A 193 -4.71 19.50 6.57
C GLY A 193 -3.74 18.31 6.53
N ALA A 194 -4.20 17.11 6.90
CA ALA A 194 -3.39 15.90 6.85
C ALA A 194 -3.42 15.25 5.46
N ILE A 195 -2.39 14.47 5.13
CA ILE A 195 -2.35 13.62 3.94
C ILE A 195 -2.60 12.16 4.32
N ILE A 196 -3.53 11.52 3.63
CA ILE A 196 -3.77 10.07 3.74
C ILE A 196 -2.85 9.34 2.75
N LEU A 197 -2.05 8.42 3.27
CA LEU A 197 -1.31 7.43 2.50
C LEU A 197 -2.14 6.14 2.50
N TYR A 198 -2.89 5.92 1.43
CA TYR A 198 -3.86 4.84 1.31
C TYR A 198 -3.25 3.65 0.57
N ASP A 199 -3.00 2.56 1.29
CA ASP A 199 -2.50 1.30 0.71
C ASP A 199 -3.67 0.41 0.29
N ALA A 200 -3.89 0.29 -1.02
CA ALA A 200 -4.92 -0.53 -1.63
C ALA A 200 -4.37 -1.83 -2.25
N ALA A 201 -3.28 -2.38 -1.70
CA ALA A 201 -2.63 -3.58 -2.25
C ALA A 201 -3.54 -4.82 -2.28
N TYR A 202 -4.60 -4.84 -1.48
CA TYR A 202 -5.55 -5.95 -1.38
C TYR A 202 -6.92 -5.65 -2.00
N GLU A 203 -7.09 -4.54 -2.71
CA GLU A 203 -8.38 -4.12 -3.27
C GLU A 203 -9.05 -5.17 -4.17
N ALA A 204 -8.24 -5.95 -4.90
CA ALA A 204 -8.74 -6.99 -5.80
C ALA A 204 -9.47 -8.14 -5.08
N TYR A 205 -9.34 -8.25 -3.77
CA TYR A 205 -10.04 -9.25 -2.95
C TYR A 205 -11.39 -8.75 -2.40
N ILE A 206 -11.76 -7.50 -2.65
CA ILE A 206 -13.06 -6.94 -2.28
C ILE A 206 -14.11 -7.58 -3.18
N SER A 207 -15.09 -8.25 -2.57
CA SER A 207 -16.23 -8.89 -3.25
C SER A 207 -17.56 -8.19 -2.95
N GLU A 208 -17.59 -7.38 -1.91
CA GLU A 208 -18.76 -6.66 -1.45
C GLU A 208 -18.97 -5.38 -2.26
N LYS A 209 -20.22 -5.15 -2.69
CA LYS A 209 -20.57 -4.04 -3.57
C LYS A 209 -20.45 -2.64 -2.93
N ASP A 210 -20.60 -2.58 -1.61
CA ASP A 210 -20.63 -1.32 -0.86
C ASP A 210 -19.26 -0.90 -0.31
N ILE A 211 -18.22 -1.71 -0.58
CA ILE A 211 -16.86 -1.40 -0.18
C ILE A 211 -16.11 -0.75 -1.34
N PRO A 212 -15.54 0.46 -1.14
CA PRO A 212 -14.81 1.14 -2.21
C PRO A 212 -13.52 0.41 -2.56
N HIS A 213 -13.20 0.35 -3.84
CA HIS A 213 -11.94 -0.21 -4.36
C HIS A 213 -10.83 0.84 -4.41
N SER A 214 -11.19 2.12 -4.32
CA SER A 214 -10.25 3.24 -4.29
C SER A 214 -10.74 4.31 -3.33
N ILE A 215 -9.80 4.99 -2.68
CA ILE A 215 -10.14 6.15 -1.85
C ILE A 215 -10.74 7.28 -2.70
N TYR A 216 -10.43 7.33 -3.99
CA TYR A 216 -10.97 8.36 -4.91
C TYR A 216 -12.44 8.18 -5.27
N GLU A 217 -13.07 7.11 -4.80
CA GLU A 217 -14.55 7.01 -4.81
C GLU A 217 -15.19 7.89 -3.72
N CYS A 218 -14.40 8.44 -2.78
CA CYS A 218 -14.83 9.39 -1.76
C CYS A 218 -14.67 10.83 -2.26
N GLU A 219 -15.66 11.68 -1.96
CA GLU A 219 -15.62 13.09 -2.32
C GLU A 219 -14.49 13.82 -1.58
N GLY A 220 -13.72 14.65 -2.28
CA GLY A 220 -12.61 15.40 -1.71
C GLY A 220 -11.31 14.59 -1.49
N ALA A 221 -11.25 13.31 -1.84
CA ALA A 221 -10.05 12.51 -1.66
C ALA A 221 -8.87 13.00 -2.51
N ARG A 222 -9.13 13.58 -3.68
CA ARG A 222 -8.09 14.13 -4.58
C ARG A 222 -7.25 15.24 -3.94
N THR A 223 -7.76 15.89 -2.89
CA THR A 223 -7.04 17.00 -2.23
C THR A 223 -6.22 16.58 -1.01
N CYS A 224 -6.38 15.34 -0.54
CA CYS A 224 -5.74 14.89 0.69
C CYS A 224 -5.26 13.43 0.68
N ALA A 225 -5.38 12.69 -0.43
CA ALA A 225 -5.02 11.28 -0.44
C ALA A 225 -4.05 10.94 -1.57
N ILE A 226 -3.01 10.16 -1.23
CA ILE A 226 -2.10 9.48 -2.14
C ILE A 226 -2.42 7.99 -2.03
N GLU A 227 -2.72 7.33 -3.16
CA GLU A 227 -3.07 5.91 -3.19
C GLU A 227 -1.93 5.07 -3.74
N MET A 228 -1.58 3.99 -3.04
CA MET A 228 -0.56 3.04 -3.44
C MET A 228 -1.20 1.72 -3.85
N ARG A 229 -0.80 1.18 -5.00
CA ARG A 229 -1.30 -0.06 -5.58
C ARG A 229 -0.19 -1.06 -5.84
N SER A 230 -0.53 -2.35 -5.84
CA SER A 230 0.44 -3.42 -6.06
C SER A 230 -0.12 -4.52 -6.92
N PHE A 231 0.66 -4.97 -7.91
CA PHE A 231 0.36 -6.19 -8.66
C PHE A 231 0.84 -7.47 -7.95
N SER A 232 1.45 -7.34 -6.77
CA SER A 232 1.93 -8.49 -5.99
C SER A 232 0.82 -9.49 -5.66
N LYS A 233 -0.40 -9.00 -5.38
CA LYS A 233 -1.51 -9.85 -4.92
C LYS A 233 -2.46 -10.24 -6.05
N ASN A 234 -2.92 -9.29 -6.85
CA ASN A 234 -3.88 -9.54 -7.93
C ASN A 234 -3.28 -10.27 -9.13
N ALA A 235 -2.02 -9.99 -9.50
CA ALA A 235 -1.32 -10.64 -10.61
C ALA A 235 -0.34 -11.76 -10.18
N GLY A 236 -0.16 -11.98 -8.88
CA GLY A 236 0.82 -12.93 -8.37
C GLY A 236 2.27 -12.44 -8.49
N PHE A 237 2.50 -11.12 -8.59
CA PHE A 237 3.81 -10.52 -8.87
C PHE A 237 4.66 -10.27 -7.61
N THR A 238 4.53 -11.09 -6.57
CA THR A 238 5.36 -10.96 -5.35
C THR A 238 6.86 -10.99 -5.64
N GLY A 239 7.28 -11.78 -6.63
CA GLY A 239 8.67 -11.89 -7.09
C GLY A 239 9.00 -11.05 -8.33
N MET A 240 8.01 -10.58 -9.10
CA MET A 240 8.20 -9.82 -10.35
C MET A 240 8.42 -8.33 -10.11
N ARG A 241 7.85 -7.80 -9.02
CA ARG A 241 7.96 -6.42 -8.55
C ARG A 241 7.34 -5.39 -9.51
N LEU A 242 6.05 -5.13 -9.34
CA LEU A 242 5.33 -4.08 -10.06
C LEU A 242 4.25 -3.49 -9.15
N GLY A 243 4.16 -2.17 -9.15
CA GLY A 243 3.12 -1.40 -8.47
C GLY A 243 3.01 -0.03 -9.09
N PHE A 244 2.20 0.81 -8.48
CA PHE A 244 2.09 2.21 -8.84
C PHE A 244 1.52 3.04 -7.69
N THR A 245 1.81 4.32 -7.72
CA THR A 245 1.27 5.33 -6.80
C THR A 245 0.49 6.36 -7.59
N VAL A 246 -0.66 6.76 -7.08
CA VAL A 246 -1.47 7.85 -7.63
C VAL A 246 -1.31 9.08 -6.74
N ILE A 247 -0.86 10.18 -7.34
CA ILE A 247 -0.72 11.48 -6.70
C ILE A 247 -1.54 12.49 -7.50
N PRO A 248 -2.74 12.85 -7.03
CA PRO A 248 -3.58 13.82 -7.72
C PRO A 248 -2.94 15.21 -7.77
N LYS A 249 -3.13 15.91 -8.87
CA LYS A 249 -2.67 17.29 -9.07
C LYS A 249 -3.32 18.31 -8.12
N ASP A 250 -4.40 17.90 -7.46
CA ASP A 250 -5.13 18.75 -6.51
C ASP A 250 -4.47 18.81 -5.13
N ILE A 251 -3.54 17.88 -4.84
CA ILE A 251 -2.73 17.93 -3.60
C ILE A 251 -1.80 19.15 -3.68
N LYS A 252 -1.87 19.99 -2.67
CA LYS A 252 -1.04 21.19 -2.53
C LYS A 252 0.07 20.94 -1.52
N SER A 253 1.27 21.42 -1.85
CA SER A 253 2.42 21.47 -0.95
C SER A 253 2.24 22.55 0.12
#